data_6cd6beada2facc7abbfa947ff8efbc96
#
_entry.id   6cd6beada2facc7abbfa947ff8efbc96
#
_cell.length_a   1.000
_cell.length_b   1.000
_cell.length_c   1.000
_cell.angle_alpha   90.00
_cell.angle_beta   90.00
_cell.angle_gamma   90.00
#
_symmetry.space_group_name_H-M   'P 1'
#
loop_
_entity.id
_entity.type
_entity.pdbx_description
1 polymer ?
#
loop_
_entity_poly.entity_id
_entity_poly.type
_entity_poly.pdbx_seq_one_letter_code
_entity_poly.pdbx_strand_id
1 'polypeptide(L)'
;MIDEEMAEKIHWARELTTFVKHFCCYSMKQIKPWLLTFVIALLGVQGACVSEVTTAGSGIADTIRKDTMTYKIQRTEEEWKQLLGEDAYRVLRQKGTERPFTSEFETQWEAGTYVCKGCGQELFSSETKFDAGCGWPSFYQSMDKSKVKEIPDLSHGMNRVEVVCSGCGGHLGHVFNDGYGQPTGLRYCINGVSLGFVKKP
;
A
#
# COMPACT_ATOMS: atom_id res chain seq x y z
N MET A 1 -33.95 34.47 0.50
CA MET A 1 -34.84 33.54 1.22
C MET A 1 -34.32 32.17 0.90
N ILE A 2 -33.69 31.53 1.84
CA ILE A 2 -33.20 30.15 1.69
C ILE A 2 -34.40 29.26 2.00
N ASP A 3 -34.73 28.37 1.08
CA ASP A 3 -35.88 27.50 1.12
C ASP A 3 -35.82 26.60 2.37
N GLU A 4 -36.91 26.55 3.16
CA GLU A 4 -36.99 25.72 4.39
C GLU A 4 -36.68 24.24 4.12
N GLU A 5 -36.94 23.74 2.93
CA GLU A 5 -36.66 22.38 2.51
C GLU A 5 -35.13 22.08 2.43
N MET A 6 -34.31 23.10 2.15
CA MET A 6 -32.86 22.95 2.16
C MET A 6 -32.27 22.95 3.56
N ALA A 7 -32.88 23.65 4.50
CA ALA A 7 -32.46 23.66 5.89
C ALA A 7 -32.68 22.30 6.59
N GLU A 8 -33.82 21.64 6.31
CA GLU A 8 -34.10 20.28 6.81
C GLU A 8 -33.14 19.22 6.27
N LYS A 9 -32.79 19.28 4.99
CA LYS A 9 -31.83 18.34 4.39
C LYS A 9 -30.43 18.47 4.99
N ILE A 10 -30.01 19.68 5.37
CA ILE A 10 -28.73 19.92 6.03
C ILE A 10 -28.75 19.42 7.49
N HIS A 11 -29.89 19.53 8.17
CA HIS A 11 -30.05 19.03 9.54
C HIS A 11 -29.96 17.49 9.58
N TRP A 12 -30.63 16.79 8.66
CA TRP A 12 -30.59 15.33 8.54
C TRP A 12 -29.20 14.79 8.22
N ALA A 13 -28.44 15.48 7.38
CA ALA A 13 -27.08 15.08 7.04
C ALA A 13 -26.10 15.20 8.22
N ARG A 14 -26.32 16.12 9.14
CA ARG A 14 -25.52 16.28 10.36
C ARG A 14 -25.81 15.21 11.42
N GLU A 15 -27.04 14.77 11.54
CA GLU A 15 -27.41 13.70 12.49
C GLU A 15 -26.89 12.33 12.05
N LEU A 16 -26.91 12.02 10.74
CA LEU A 16 -26.36 10.77 10.20
C LEU A 16 -24.86 10.64 10.43
N THR A 17 -24.09 11.72 10.35
CA THR A 17 -22.64 11.69 10.60
C THR A 17 -22.28 11.48 12.07
N THR A 18 -23.15 11.85 12.98
CA THR A 18 -22.95 11.66 14.44
C THR A 18 -23.30 10.23 14.86
N PHE A 19 -24.28 9.60 14.21
CA PHE A 19 -24.70 8.23 14.51
C PHE A 19 -23.68 7.19 14.04
N VAL A 20 -23.03 7.40 12.90
CA VAL A 20 -22.00 6.50 12.36
C VAL A 20 -20.72 6.53 13.21
N LYS A 21 -20.38 7.66 13.83
CA LYS A 21 -19.20 7.77 14.71
C LYS A 21 -19.35 7.03 16.05
N HIS A 22 -20.58 6.84 16.53
CA HIS A 22 -20.84 6.13 17.80
C HIS A 22 -20.96 4.60 17.64
N PHE A 23 -21.26 4.10 16.44
CA PHE A 23 -21.43 2.67 16.22
C PHE A 23 -20.12 1.92 15.93
N CYS A 24 -19.04 2.61 15.56
CA CYS A 24 -17.73 2.00 15.29
C CYS A 24 -16.85 1.80 16.55
N CYS A 25 -17.27 2.31 17.73
CA CYS A 25 -16.44 2.25 18.94
C CYS A 25 -16.96 1.27 20.02
N TYR A 26 -18.02 0.49 19.76
CA TYR A 26 -18.66 -0.35 20.80
C TYR A 26 -18.60 -1.85 20.59
N SER A 27 -17.78 -2.40 19.70
CA SER A 27 -17.74 -3.86 19.47
C SER A 27 -16.37 -4.52 19.63
N MET A 28 -15.54 -4.14 20.62
CA MET A 28 -14.36 -4.93 20.98
C MET A 28 -13.99 -4.89 22.47
N LYS A 29 -14.95 -5.18 23.34
CA LYS A 29 -14.65 -5.54 24.74
C LYS A 29 -15.75 -6.46 25.24
N GLN A 30 -15.60 -7.75 25.13
CA GLN A 30 -16.14 -8.82 25.98
C GLN A 30 -15.93 -10.19 25.31
N ILE A 31 -14.70 -10.68 25.32
CA ILE A 31 -14.50 -12.15 25.30
C ILE A 31 -13.60 -12.47 26.49
N LYS A 32 -14.20 -13.01 27.53
CA LYS A 32 -13.51 -13.55 28.70
C LYS A 32 -12.86 -14.89 28.33
N PRO A 33 -11.59 -15.11 28.69
CA PRO A 33 -10.92 -16.41 28.51
C PRO A 33 -11.15 -17.29 29.74
N TRP A 34 -12.28 -17.98 29.80
CA TRP A 34 -12.52 -19.05 30.76
C TRP A 34 -13.44 -20.08 30.11
N LEU A 35 -12.87 -21.11 29.48
CA LEU A 35 -13.50 -22.40 29.18
C LEU A 35 -12.63 -23.17 28.16
N LEU A 36 -11.43 -23.59 28.60
CA LEU A 36 -10.68 -24.63 27.90
C LEU A 36 -9.70 -25.32 28.89
N THR A 37 -10.27 -25.88 29.94
CA THR A 37 -9.61 -26.94 30.72
C THR A 37 -10.68 -27.96 31.08
N PHE A 38 -10.63 -29.09 30.48
CA PHE A 38 -11.12 -30.42 30.86
C PHE A 38 -11.40 -31.20 29.57
N VAL A 39 -10.51 -32.06 29.19
CA VAL A 39 -10.64 -33.42 28.73
C VAL A 39 -9.30 -33.86 28.11
N ILE A 40 -8.35 -34.27 28.98
CA ILE A 40 -7.34 -35.24 28.59
C ILE A 40 -7.13 -36.13 29.83
N ALA A 41 -7.84 -37.22 29.88
CA ALA A 41 -7.47 -38.38 30.66
C ALA A 41 -8.13 -39.62 30.04
N LEU A 42 -7.34 -40.68 29.97
CA LEU A 42 -7.71 -42.06 29.62
C LEU A 42 -7.71 -42.42 28.12
N LEU A 43 -6.58 -42.95 27.69
CA LEU A 43 -6.46 -44.34 27.27
C LEU A 43 -4.99 -44.62 26.91
N GLY A 44 -4.29 -45.32 27.81
CA GLY A 44 -3.02 -45.93 27.52
C GLY A 44 -3.24 -47.21 26.72
N VAL A 45 -2.45 -47.42 25.68
CA VAL A 45 -2.09 -48.75 25.16
C VAL A 45 -0.63 -48.69 24.73
N GLN A 46 0.15 -49.54 25.37
CA GLN A 46 1.53 -49.90 25.07
C GLN A 46 1.58 -50.72 23.77
N GLY A 47 2.61 -50.55 22.99
CA GLY A 47 2.89 -51.44 21.87
C GLY A 47 4.16 -51.01 21.13
N ALA A 48 5.26 -51.63 21.50
CA ALA A 48 6.54 -51.53 20.83
C ALA A 48 6.50 -52.09 19.43
N CYS A 49 7.19 -51.43 18.48
CA CYS A 49 8.15 -52.12 17.62
C CYS A 49 8.95 -51.11 16.81
N VAL A 50 10.23 -51.16 16.99
CA VAL A 50 11.26 -50.45 16.28
C VAL A 50 11.37 -51.03 14.87
N SER A 51 11.41 -50.17 13.87
CA SER A 51 12.16 -50.40 12.63
C SER A 51 12.65 -49.07 12.07
N GLU A 52 13.93 -48.85 12.28
CA GLU A 52 14.66 -47.78 11.57
C GLU A 52 14.57 -48.03 10.05
N VAL A 53 13.83 -47.19 9.36
CA VAL A 53 13.95 -47.05 7.93
C VAL A 53 14.75 -45.76 7.67
N THR A 54 16.04 -45.96 7.49
CA THR A 54 16.89 -44.95 6.86
C THR A 54 16.46 -44.75 5.41
N THR A 55 15.52 -43.84 5.20
CA THR A 55 15.27 -43.29 3.89
C THR A 55 16.09 -42.02 3.75
N ALA A 56 17.14 -42.11 2.96
CA ALA A 56 17.79 -40.95 2.35
C ALA A 56 16.74 -40.17 1.55
N GLY A 57 16.08 -39.24 2.21
CA GLY A 57 15.19 -38.26 1.60
C GLY A 57 16.04 -37.24 0.89
N SER A 58 16.17 -37.37 -0.42
CA SER A 58 16.56 -36.30 -1.31
C SER A 58 15.68 -35.10 -1.00
N GLY A 59 16.29 -34.07 -0.40
CA GLY A 59 15.66 -32.77 -0.25
C GLY A 59 15.23 -32.23 -1.60
N ILE A 60 13.98 -32.41 -1.92
CA ILE A 60 13.32 -31.59 -2.91
C ILE A 60 13.21 -30.22 -2.23
N ALA A 61 14.25 -29.43 -2.39
CA ALA A 61 14.19 -28.01 -2.12
C ALA A 61 13.03 -27.50 -2.96
N ASP A 62 11.97 -27.15 -2.27
CA ASP A 62 10.81 -26.48 -2.81
C ASP A 62 11.29 -25.16 -3.40
N THR A 63 11.74 -25.25 -4.66
CA THR A 63 12.12 -24.10 -5.44
C THR A 63 10.81 -23.42 -5.84
N ILE A 64 10.20 -22.74 -4.87
CA ILE A 64 9.25 -21.68 -5.18
C ILE A 64 10.04 -20.75 -6.10
N ARG A 65 9.81 -20.85 -7.38
CA ARG A 65 10.16 -19.82 -8.35
C ARG A 65 9.40 -18.55 -7.93
N LYS A 66 9.97 -17.86 -6.96
CA LYS A 66 9.73 -16.45 -6.81
C LYS A 66 10.21 -15.86 -8.12
N ASP A 67 9.30 -15.48 -8.99
CA ASP A 67 9.60 -14.69 -10.18
C ASP A 67 10.36 -13.46 -9.67
N THR A 68 11.68 -13.58 -9.65
CA THR A 68 12.57 -12.52 -9.22
C THR A 68 12.57 -11.51 -10.35
N MET A 69 11.62 -10.60 -10.31
CA MET A 69 11.64 -9.42 -11.17
C MET A 69 12.97 -8.73 -10.93
N THR A 70 13.90 -8.89 -11.87
CA THR A 70 15.22 -8.27 -11.79
C THR A 70 15.06 -6.80 -12.17
N TYR A 71 15.33 -5.90 -11.23
CA TYR A 71 15.37 -4.47 -11.47
C TYR A 71 16.77 -4.02 -11.88
N LYS A 72 16.84 -2.98 -12.71
CA LYS A 72 18.12 -2.46 -13.21
C LYS A 72 19.02 -1.94 -12.08
N ILE A 73 18.44 -1.35 -11.07
CA ILE A 73 19.15 -0.79 -9.92
C ILE A 73 18.86 -1.65 -8.71
N GLN A 74 19.90 -2.28 -8.17
CA GLN A 74 19.90 -3.15 -7.01
C GLN A 74 20.88 -2.62 -5.99
N ARG A 75 20.50 -2.66 -4.71
CA ARG A 75 21.32 -2.30 -3.56
C ARG A 75 20.96 -3.25 -2.41
N THR A 76 21.84 -3.38 -1.44
CA THR A 76 21.53 -4.06 -0.18
C THR A 76 20.50 -3.25 0.62
N GLU A 77 19.83 -3.87 1.57
CA GLU A 77 18.86 -3.18 2.41
C GLU A 77 19.53 -2.11 3.30
N GLU A 78 20.78 -2.33 3.68
CA GLU A 78 21.59 -1.36 4.43
C GLU A 78 21.90 -0.11 3.59
N GLU A 79 22.30 -0.31 2.32
CA GLU A 79 22.53 0.80 1.38
C GLU A 79 21.24 1.56 1.10
N TRP A 80 20.10 0.88 0.96
CA TRP A 80 18.79 1.53 0.81
C TRP A 80 18.42 2.37 2.03
N LYS A 81 18.65 1.86 3.25
CA LYS A 81 18.39 2.61 4.49
C LYS A 81 19.24 3.87 4.58
N GLN A 82 20.53 3.76 4.26
CA GLN A 82 21.44 4.90 4.28
C GLN A 82 21.05 5.97 3.26
N LEU A 83 20.65 5.54 2.06
CA LEU A 83 20.27 6.45 0.97
C LEU A 83 18.95 7.16 1.22
N LEU A 84 17.95 6.44 1.70
CA LEU A 84 16.56 6.89 1.78
C LEU A 84 16.22 7.57 3.11
N GLY A 85 16.89 7.18 4.17
CA GLY A 85 16.43 7.46 5.53
C GLY A 85 15.22 6.63 5.93
N GLU A 86 14.77 6.74 7.16
CA GLU A 86 13.79 5.82 7.75
C GLU A 86 12.43 5.87 7.06
N ASP A 87 11.85 7.05 6.86
CA ASP A 87 10.50 7.21 6.30
C ASP A 87 10.41 6.75 4.83
N ALA A 88 11.34 7.20 3.99
CA ALA A 88 11.34 6.80 2.58
C ALA A 88 11.70 5.32 2.43
N TYR A 89 12.59 4.78 3.26
CA TYR A 89 12.90 3.36 3.28
C TYR A 89 11.66 2.52 3.65
N ARG A 90 10.95 2.91 4.70
CA ARG A 90 9.71 2.24 5.12
C ARG A 90 8.68 2.17 3.98
N VAL A 91 8.55 3.25 3.20
CA VAL A 91 7.60 3.29 2.08
C VAL A 91 8.14 2.53 0.87
N LEU A 92 9.31 2.91 0.36
CA LEU A 92 9.84 2.37 -0.89
C LEU A 92 10.25 0.90 -0.81
N ARG A 93 10.74 0.43 0.36
CA ARG A 93 11.31 -0.92 0.51
C ARG A 93 10.44 -1.87 1.32
N GLN A 94 9.67 -1.35 2.28
CA GLN A 94 8.81 -2.16 3.14
C GLN A 94 7.31 -2.02 2.80
N LYS A 95 6.99 -1.37 1.66
CA LYS A 95 5.60 -1.16 1.18
C LYS A 95 4.71 -0.44 2.19
N GLY A 96 5.29 0.48 2.96
CA GLY A 96 4.53 1.33 3.86
C GLY A 96 3.73 2.40 3.13
N THR A 97 2.87 3.08 3.85
CA THR A 97 2.11 4.24 3.36
C THR A 97 2.39 5.42 4.28
N GLU A 98 2.64 6.60 3.73
CA GLU A 98 2.71 7.84 4.51
C GLU A 98 1.32 8.27 4.99
N ARG A 99 1.24 9.14 6.00
CA ARG A 99 -0.04 9.68 6.43
C ARG A 99 -0.60 10.62 5.35
N PRO A 100 -1.93 10.64 5.14
CA PRO A 100 -2.54 11.59 4.20
C PRO A 100 -2.27 13.04 4.64
N PHE A 101 -2.15 13.94 3.66
CA PHE A 101 -1.93 15.39 3.86
C PHE A 101 -0.61 15.76 4.56
N THR A 102 0.42 14.89 4.52
CA THR A 102 1.72 15.18 5.13
C THR A 102 2.82 15.49 4.12
N SER A 103 2.62 15.14 2.86
CA SER A 103 3.60 15.39 1.81
C SER A 103 3.50 16.82 1.29
N GLU A 104 4.64 17.50 1.15
CA GLU A 104 4.74 18.77 0.45
C GLU A 104 4.28 18.67 -1.01
N PHE A 105 4.47 17.51 -1.63
CA PHE A 105 4.08 17.28 -3.02
C PHE A 105 2.56 17.15 -3.22
N GLU A 106 1.78 17.02 -2.18
CA GLU A 106 0.32 17.04 -2.29
C GLU A 106 -0.16 18.41 -2.79
N THR A 107 0.36 19.49 -2.23
CA THR A 107 -0.02 20.88 -2.56
C THR A 107 0.94 21.59 -3.51
N GLN A 108 2.00 20.95 -3.99
CA GLN A 108 2.95 21.53 -4.93
C GLN A 108 2.43 21.49 -6.37
N TRP A 109 2.36 22.63 -7.04
CA TRP A 109 1.87 22.78 -8.42
C TRP A 109 2.88 23.39 -9.37
N GLU A 110 4.16 23.45 -9.00
CA GLU A 110 5.21 23.94 -9.87
C GLU A 110 5.41 23.03 -11.10
N ALA A 111 5.81 23.66 -12.23
CA ALA A 111 6.14 22.90 -13.43
C ALA A 111 7.44 22.10 -13.23
N GLY A 112 7.39 20.80 -13.49
CA GLY A 112 8.54 19.93 -13.30
C GLY A 112 8.22 18.47 -13.45
N THR A 113 9.19 17.64 -13.05
CA THR A 113 9.14 16.18 -13.13
C THR A 113 9.29 15.57 -11.75
N TYR A 114 8.39 14.69 -11.41
CA TYR A 114 8.49 13.86 -10.22
C TYR A 114 9.31 12.62 -10.52
N VAL A 115 10.36 12.40 -9.74
CA VAL A 115 11.33 11.32 -9.92
C VAL A 115 11.27 10.34 -8.75
N CYS A 116 11.69 9.10 -8.96
CA CYS A 116 11.83 8.13 -7.88
C CYS A 116 12.92 8.57 -6.90
N LYS A 117 12.60 8.73 -5.62
CA LYS A 117 13.56 9.11 -4.59
C LYS A 117 14.68 8.08 -4.42
N GLY A 118 14.42 6.81 -4.73
CA GLY A 118 15.41 5.74 -4.61
C GLY A 118 16.44 5.72 -5.74
N CYS A 119 16.04 6.02 -6.98
CA CYS A 119 16.92 5.82 -8.13
C CYS A 119 16.97 6.98 -9.13
N GLY A 120 16.20 8.04 -8.91
CA GLY A 120 16.18 9.21 -9.79
C GLY A 120 15.42 9.01 -11.11
N GLN A 121 14.79 7.84 -11.34
CA GLN A 121 14.01 7.63 -12.55
C GLN A 121 12.84 8.59 -12.63
N GLU A 122 12.67 9.27 -13.76
CA GLU A 122 11.49 10.10 -14.06
C GLU A 122 10.23 9.24 -14.07
N LEU A 123 9.21 9.67 -13.35
CA LEU A 123 7.98 8.90 -13.15
C LEU A 123 6.73 9.63 -13.64
N PHE A 124 6.53 10.87 -13.20
CA PHE A 124 5.34 11.66 -13.50
C PHE A 124 5.69 13.09 -13.87
N SER A 125 4.91 13.68 -14.74
CA SER A 125 4.97 15.12 -15.05
C SER A 125 3.99 15.89 -14.18
N SER A 126 4.35 17.12 -13.78
CA SER A 126 3.41 18.06 -13.15
C SER A 126 2.17 18.34 -14.01
N GLU A 127 2.27 18.20 -15.33
CA GLU A 127 1.16 18.38 -16.25
C GLU A 127 0.06 17.31 -16.10
N THR A 128 0.42 16.14 -15.55
CA THR A 128 -0.53 15.05 -15.31
C THR A 128 -1.03 15.00 -13.88
N LYS A 129 -0.54 15.91 -13.02
CA LYS A 129 -0.95 16.01 -11.62
C LYS A 129 -2.34 16.67 -11.51
N PHE A 130 -3.15 16.16 -10.60
CA PHE A 130 -4.47 16.75 -10.28
C PHE A 130 -4.79 16.61 -8.81
N ASP A 131 -5.68 17.46 -8.32
CA ASP A 131 -6.20 17.35 -6.95
C ASP A 131 -7.31 16.30 -6.90
N ALA A 132 -7.01 15.18 -6.25
CA ALA A 132 -7.97 14.11 -6.00
C ALA A 132 -8.63 14.20 -4.62
N GLY A 133 -8.25 15.15 -3.78
CA GLY A 133 -8.76 15.32 -2.42
C GLY A 133 -8.46 14.16 -1.46
N CYS A 134 -7.55 13.26 -1.85
CA CYS A 134 -7.27 12.03 -1.09
C CYS A 134 -6.11 12.16 -0.10
N GLY A 135 -5.37 13.27 -0.14
CA GLY A 135 -4.26 13.58 0.76
C GLY A 135 -2.90 13.03 0.31
N TRP A 136 -2.80 12.57 -0.92
CA TRP A 136 -1.56 12.14 -1.56
C TRP A 136 -1.43 12.73 -2.95
N PRO A 137 -0.20 13.00 -3.44
CA PRO A 137 0.04 13.40 -4.82
C PRO A 137 -0.64 12.44 -5.79
N SER A 138 -1.48 12.97 -6.68
CA SER A 138 -2.27 12.18 -7.62
C SER A 138 -2.01 12.60 -9.05
N PHE A 139 -1.86 11.58 -9.94
CA PHE A 139 -1.57 11.78 -11.36
C PHE A 139 -2.52 10.92 -12.19
N TYR A 140 -2.95 11.42 -13.36
CA TYR A 140 -3.81 10.61 -14.23
C TYR A 140 -3.03 9.70 -15.19
N GLN A 141 -1.72 9.90 -15.35
CA GLN A 141 -0.83 9.01 -16.10
C GLN A 141 0.63 9.19 -15.68
N SER A 142 1.45 8.14 -15.88
CA SER A 142 2.91 8.22 -15.82
C SER A 142 3.48 8.89 -17.08
N MET A 143 4.71 9.37 -17.01
CA MET A 143 5.40 9.94 -18.19
C MET A 143 5.54 8.92 -19.33
N ASP A 144 5.75 7.68 -18.98
CA ASP A 144 5.79 6.53 -19.89
C ASP A 144 5.38 5.27 -19.11
N LYS A 145 4.59 4.41 -19.72
CA LYS A 145 4.14 3.14 -19.10
C LYS A 145 5.30 2.22 -18.72
N SER A 146 6.45 2.35 -19.38
CA SER A 146 7.65 1.58 -19.04
C SER A 146 8.36 2.05 -17.77
N LYS A 147 8.04 3.24 -17.25
CA LYS A 147 8.68 3.83 -16.07
C LYS A 147 8.11 3.31 -14.76
N VAL A 148 6.93 2.76 -14.79
CA VAL A 148 6.27 2.12 -13.64
C VAL A 148 5.87 0.69 -13.99
N LYS A 149 5.74 -0.15 -12.98
CA LYS A 149 5.11 -1.48 -13.11
C LYS A 149 3.89 -1.52 -12.21
N GLU A 150 2.86 -2.12 -12.73
CA GLU A 150 1.60 -2.34 -12.04
C GLU A 150 1.52 -3.81 -11.63
N ILE A 151 1.32 -4.07 -10.33
CA ILE A 151 1.37 -5.41 -9.76
C ILE A 151 0.09 -5.63 -8.94
N PRO A 152 -0.64 -6.74 -9.15
CA PRO A 152 -1.78 -7.06 -8.29
C PRO A 152 -1.40 -7.10 -6.81
N ASP A 153 -2.14 -6.41 -5.97
CA ASP A 153 -1.95 -6.36 -4.52
C ASP A 153 -3.22 -6.82 -3.81
N LEU A 154 -3.17 -8.04 -3.26
CA LEU A 154 -4.26 -8.65 -2.49
C LEU A 154 -4.02 -8.58 -0.98
N SER A 155 -3.03 -7.82 -0.53
CA SER A 155 -2.73 -7.65 0.89
C SER A 155 -3.88 -6.99 1.65
N HIS A 156 -3.94 -7.24 2.95
CA HIS A 156 -4.95 -6.67 3.85
C HIS A 156 -6.42 -6.91 3.44
N GLY A 157 -6.69 -7.97 2.65
CA GLY A 157 -8.03 -8.29 2.16
C GLY A 157 -8.57 -7.31 1.11
N MET A 158 -7.71 -6.46 0.54
CA MET A 158 -8.05 -5.51 -0.52
C MET A 158 -7.65 -6.05 -1.89
N ASN A 159 -8.39 -5.65 -2.92
CA ASN A 159 -8.03 -5.93 -4.31
C ASN A 159 -7.60 -4.61 -4.97
N ARG A 160 -6.29 -4.41 -5.05
CA ARG A 160 -5.68 -3.18 -5.55
C ARG A 160 -4.62 -3.49 -6.60
N VAL A 161 -4.11 -2.45 -7.24
CA VAL A 161 -2.96 -2.52 -8.13
C VAL A 161 -1.85 -1.64 -7.57
N GLU A 162 -0.78 -2.28 -7.10
CA GLU A 162 0.42 -1.61 -6.61
C GLU A 162 1.19 -1.00 -7.79
N VAL A 163 1.70 0.21 -7.60
CA VAL A 163 2.59 0.90 -8.52
C VAL A 163 4.01 0.91 -7.96
N VAL A 164 4.95 0.36 -8.70
CA VAL A 164 6.37 0.33 -8.33
C VAL A 164 7.24 0.97 -9.41
N CYS A 165 8.36 1.55 -9.03
CA CYS A 165 9.36 2.06 -9.95
C CYS A 165 9.96 0.92 -10.77
N SER A 166 9.92 1.00 -12.11
CA SER A 166 10.48 -0.05 -12.97
C SER A 166 12.01 -0.13 -12.91
N GLY A 167 12.69 0.94 -12.48
CA GLY A 167 14.15 0.98 -12.37
C GLY A 167 14.70 0.28 -11.14
N CYS A 168 14.08 0.43 -9.98
CA CYS A 168 14.59 -0.09 -8.70
C CYS A 168 13.61 -0.96 -7.91
N GLY A 169 12.35 -1.10 -8.36
CA GLY A 169 11.32 -1.87 -7.67
C GLY A 169 10.77 -1.20 -6.41
N GLY A 170 11.11 0.06 -6.16
CA GLY A 170 10.60 0.79 -5.01
C GLY A 170 9.08 0.98 -5.09
N HIS A 171 8.39 0.68 -3.98
CA HIS A 171 6.95 0.92 -3.86
C HIS A 171 6.65 2.42 -3.94
N LEU A 172 5.74 2.80 -4.81
CA LEU A 172 5.34 4.20 -5.00
C LEU A 172 3.95 4.48 -4.42
N GLY A 173 3.01 3.56 -4.59
CA GLY A 173 1.62 3.71 -4.21
C GLY A 173 0.74 2.73 -4.95
N HIS A 174 -0.46 3.17 -5.33
CA HIS A 174 -1.45 2.35 -6.04
C HIS A 174 -2.11 3.14 -7.16
N VAL A 175 -2.63 2.41 -8.15
CA VAL A 175 -3.46 2.98 -9.21
C VAL A 175 -4.90 2.50 -9.05
N PHE A 176 -5.84 3.41 -9.30
CA PHE A 176 -7.29 3.20 -9.18
C PHE A 176 -8.00 3.67 -10.45
N ASN A 177 -9.19 3.12 -10.71
CA ASN A 177 -10.05 3.46 -11.85
C ASN A 177 -11.11 4.51 -11.48
N ASP A 178 -10.78 5.39 -10.56
CA ASP A 178 -11.65 6.44 -10.02
C ASP A 178 -11.15 7.87 -10.32
N GLY A 179 -10.30 8.01 -11.33
CA GLY A 179 -9.84 9.30 -11.84
C GLY A 179 -10.91 10.03 -12.65
N TYR A 180 -12.07 10.27 -12.05
CA TYR A 180 -13.21 10.90 -12.70
C TYR A 180 -12.86 12.29 -13.27
N GLY A 181 -13.24 12.54 -14.52
CA GLY A 181 -12.95 13.80 -15.22
C GLY A 181 -11.53 13.88 -15.77
N GLN A 182 -10.67 12.90 -15.52
CA GLN A 182 -9.32 12.86 -16.10
C GLN A 182 -9.29 12.11 -17.43
N PRO A 183 -8.38 12.44 -18.35
CA PRO A 183 -8.33 11.86 -19.71
C PRO A 183 -8.24 10.35 -19.75
N THR A 184 -7.58 9.74 -18.76
CA THR A 184 -7.36 8.28 -18.69
C THR A 184 -8.39 7.55 -17.83
N GLY A 185 -9.16 8.27 -17.01
CA GLY A 185 -9.99 7.69 -15.96
C GLY A 185 -9.20 7.04 -14.81
N LEU A 186 -7.86 7.11 -14.83
CA LEU A 186 -6.98 6.54 -13.82
C LEU A 186 -6.56 7.58 -12.80
N ARG A 187 -6.31 7.13 -11.57
CA ARG A 187 -5.71 7.90 -10.50
C ARG A 187 -4.53 7.11 -9.90
N TYR A 188 -3.33 7.52 -10.24
CA TYR A 188 -2.10 7.09 -9.59
C TYR A 188 -1.96 7.85 -8.28
N CYS A 189 -2.27 7.21 -7.15
CA CYS A 189 -2.16 7.75 -5.80
C CYS A 189 -0.79 7.38 -5.24
N ILE A 190 0.11 8.35 -5.16
CA ILE A 190 1.54 8.11 -4.93
C ILE A 190 1.96 8.70 -3.59
N ASN A 191 2.73 7.93 -2.81
CA ASN A 191 3.34 8.44 -1.58
C ASN A 191 4.37 9.53 -1.94
N GLY A 192 4.18 10.74 -1.45
CA GLY A 192 5.10 11.84 -1.75
C GLY A 192 6.49 11.59 -1.20
N VAL A 193 6.61 10.91 -0.06
CA VAL A 193 7.92 10.51 0.51
C VAL A 193 8.73 9.59 -0.41
N SER A 194 8.08 8.92 -1.37
CA SER A 194 8.74 8.08 -2.40
C SER A 194 9.24 8.88 -3.61
N LEU A 195 8.92 10.16 -3.67
CA LEU A 195 9.22 11.04 -4.78
C LEU A 195 10.35 12.04 -4.45
N GLY A 196 11.01 12.51 -5.49
CA GLY A 196 11.75 13.74 -5.55
C GLY A 196 11.15 14.62 -6.65
N PHE A 197 11.55 15.88 -6.71
CA PHE A 197 11.07 16.81 -7.71
C PHE A 197 12.22 17.53 -8.42
N VAL A 198 12.15 17.58 -9.74
CA VAL A 198 13.08 18.32 -10.60
C VAL A 198 12.29 19.41 -11.29
N LYS A 199 12.55 20.67 -10.90
CA LYS A 199 11.89 21.83 -11.49
C LYS A 199 12.25 21.98 -12.97
N LYS A 200 11.29 22.30 -13.80
CA LYS A 200 11.52 22.65 -15.20
C LYS A 200 12.19 24.04 -15.25
N PRO A 201 13.27 24.20 -16.03
CA PRO A 201 13.93 25.49 -16.19
C PRO A 201 13.00 26.56 -16.77
#